data_1eeb45e13916ee49e2b5497fa8d5155a
#
_entry.id   1eeb45e13916ee49e2b5497fa8d5155a
#
_cell.length_a   1.000
_cell.length_b   1.000
_cell.length_c   1.000
_cell.angle_alpha   90.00
_cell.angle_beta   90.00
_cell.angle_gamma   90.00
#
_symmetry.space_group_name_H-M   'P 1'
#
loop_
_entity.id
_entity.type
_entity.pdbx_description
1 polymer ?
#
loop_
_entity_poly.entity_id
_entity_poly.type
_entity_poly.pdbx_seq_one_letter_code
_entity_poly.pdbx_strand_id
1 'polypeptide(L)'
;MIKTTKWLPFIFIIAACNNNKSADNSKSDNHADHQMVTAHDYCDSVNKGLIAEDTLKGSPHRSAMNTINNNHVHIEYNSPGVKGRTIWGGLVAYDKVWVTGAHSATSVQFSKDVEINGTKIPAGKYAFFTIPGKEKWTLVLNKNYEQHLTDDYNEAEDLVRVDVVPTQHDMVQRLTYHVNKIDDTKAEIVVNWEKLQVALPFASL
;
A
#
# COMPACT_ATOMS: atom_id res chain seq x y z
N MET A 1 28.00 38.12 -65.44
CA MET A 1 29.08 37.14 -65.25
C MET A 1 28.47 35.88 -64.69
N ILE A 2 28.34 34.89 -65.60
CA ILE A 2 27.67 33.62 -65.32
C ILE A 2 28.77 32.62 -64.97
N LYS A 3 28.67 31.93 -63.84
CA LYS A 3 29.55 30.79 -63.54
C LYS A 3 28.68 29.57 -63.36
N THR A 4 28.83 28.70 -64.34
CA THR A 4 28.26 27.35 -64.45
C THR A 4 29.05 26.39 -63.54
N THR A 5 28.36 25.61 -62.75
CA THR A 5 28.96 24.46 -61.99
C THR A 5 28.34 23.18 -62.46
N LYS A 6 29.24 22.27 -62.89
CA LYS A 6 28.96 20.98 -63.52
C LYS A 6 28.49 19.95 -62.50
N TRP A 7 27.43 19.22 -62.83
CA TRP A 7 27.01 18.00 -62.17
C TRP A 7 27.81 16.78 -62.68
N LEU A 8 28.25 15.92 -61.77
CA LEU A 8 28.75 14.58 -62.05
C LEU A 8 27.75 13.56 -61.46
N PRO A 9 27.40 12.49 -62.20
CA PRO A 9 26.54 11.42 -61.69
C PRO A 9 27.41 10.37 -60.99
N PHE A 10 26.96 9.93 -59.82
CA PHE A 10 27.52 8.83 -59.06
C PHE A 10 26.82 7.53 -59.48
N ILE A 11 27.61 6.59 -60.01
CA ILE A 11 27.17 5.27 -60.48
C ILE A 11 27.03 4.36 -59.23
N PHE A 12 25.85 3.78 -59.04
CA PHE A 12 25.61 2.69 -58.08
C PHE A 12 26.02 1.36 -58.69
N ILE A 13 26.98 0.71 -58.09
CA ILE A 13 27.33 -0.70 -58.42
C ILE A 13 26.58 -1.58 -57.41
N ILE A 14 25.65 -2.39 -57.92
CA ILE A 14 24.99 -3.46 -57.19
C ILE A 14 25.87 -4.70 -57.27
N ALA A 15 26.40 -5.17 -56.15
CA ALA A 15 27.01 -6.48 -56.04
C ALA A 15 26.08 -7.45 -55.35
N ALA A 16 25.57 -8.39 -56.08
CA ALA A 16 24.87 -9.57 -55.58
C ALA A 16 25.90 -10.68 -55.32
N CYS A 17 25.85 -11.27 -54.12
CA CYS A 17 26.42 -12.59 -53.81
C CYS A 17 25.60 -13.18 -52.69
N ASN A 18 24.79 -14.08 -52.93
CA ASN A 18 24.85 -15.55 -53.04
C ASN A 18 24.87 -16.28 -51.67
N ASN A 19 23.87 -17.11 -51.55
CA ASN A 19 23.54 -18.10 -50.52
C ASN A 19 24.74 -18.82 -49.90
N ASN A 20 24.70 -18.99 -48.61
CA ASN A 20 25.10 -20.28 -48.02
C ASN A 20 24.19 -20.61 -46.81
N LYS A 21 23.47 -21.73 -46.94
CA LYS A 21 22.77 -22.44 -45.88
C LYS A 21 23.79 -22.91 -44.85
N SER A 22 23.55 -22.62 -43.59
CA SER A 22 24.12 -23.41 -42.50
C SER A 22 23.05 -23.61 -41.44
N ALA A 23 22.93 -24.84 -41.04
CA ALA A 23 21.96 -25.49 -40.18
C ALA A 23 21.57 -24.75 -38.91
N ASP A 24 20.29 -24.75 -38.74
CA ASP A 24 19.46 -24.92 -37.54
C ASP A 24 20.22 -25.35 -36.27
N ASN A 25 20.17 -24.48 -35.29
CA ASN A 25 20.24 -24.88 -33.89
C ASN A 25 19.36 -23.91 -33.09
N SER A 26 18.07 -24.15 -33.24
CA SER A 26 17.06 -23.47 -32.38
C SER A 26 17.22 -23.96 -30.96
N LYS A 27 18.07 -23.30 -30.18
CA LYS A 27 17.89 -23.26 -28.74
C LYS A 27 16.66 -22.39 -28.48
N SER A 28 15.57 -23.05 -28.17
CA SER A 28 14.42 -22.46 -27.49
C SER A 28 14.90 -21.91 -26.15
N ASP A 29 15.29 -20.65 -26.14
CA ASP A 29 15.40 -19.90 -24.90
C ASP A 29 13.97 -19.71 -24.39
N ASN A 30 13.54 -20.64 -23.52
CA ASN A 30 12.42 -20.41 -22.64
C ASN A 30 12.77 -19.21 -21.76
N HIS A 31 12.48 -18.00 -22.23
CA HIS A 31 12.26 -16.86 -21.36
C HIS A 31 11.05 -17.23 -20.52
N ALA A 32 11.30 -17.90 -19.38
CA ALA A 32 10.36 -17.90 -18.29
C ALA A 32 10.10 -16.42 -17.98
N ASP A 33 8.88 -16.00 -18.29
CA ASP A 33 8.36 -14.68 -17.98
C ASP A 33 8.38 -14.55 -16.45
N HIS A 34 9.51 -14.07 -15.92
CA HIS A 34 9.62 -13.68 -14.53
C HIS A 34 8.80 -12.39 -14.39
N GLN A 35 7.46 -12.53 -14.34
CA GLN A 35 6.62 -11.47 -13.81
C GLN A 35 7.21 -11.10 -12.46
N MET A 36 7.81 -9.90 -12.38
CA MET A 36 8.22 -9.32 -11.09
C MET A 36 6.97 -9.20 -10.24
N VAL A 37 6.79 -10.13 -9.31
CA VAL A 37 5.71 -10.06 -8.31
C VAL A 37 5.93 -8.77 -7.55
N THR A 38 5.01 -7.84 -7.65
CA THR A 38 5.08 -6.57 -6.92
C THR A 38 5.06 -6.86 -5.42
N ALA A 39 5.59 -5.96 -4.61
CA ALA A 39 5.53 -6.13 -3.14
C ALA A 39 4.08 -6.21 -2.64
N HIS A 40 3.13 -5.62 -3.37
CA HIS A 40 1.70 -5.72 -3.11
C HIS A 40 1.21 -7.16 -3.32
N ASP A 41 1.47 -7.73 -4.48
CA ASP A 41 1.05 -9.10 -4.82
C ASP A 41 1.71 -10.14 -3.91
N TYR A 42 2.98 -9.91 -3.53
CA TYR A 42 3.70 -10.77 -2.58
C TYR A 42 3.00 -10.82 -1.21
N CYS A 43 2.68 -9.67 -0.62
CA CYS A 43 2.03 -9.60 0.68
C CYS A 43 0.65 -10.29 0.66
N ASP A 44 -0.11 -10.09 -0.42
CA ASP A 44 -1.41 -10.75 -0.58
C ASP A 44 -1.26 -12.26 -0.76
N SER A 45 -0.24 -12.72 -1.48
CA SER A 45 0.06 -14.15 -1.66
C SER A 45 0.46 -14.81 -0.33
N VAL A 46 1.26 -14.11 0.49
CA VAL A 46 1.60 -14.57 1.85
C VAL A 46 0.35 -14.68 2.73
N ASN A 47 -0.49 -13.63 2.73
CA ASN A 47 -1.71 -13.62 3.54
C ASN A 47 -2.75 -14.66 3.10
N LYS A 48 -2.79 -15.00 1.82
CA LYS A 48 -3.62 -16.09 1.27
C LYS A 48 -3.03 -17.49 1.45
N GLY A 49 -1.84 -17.60 2.05
CA GLY A 49 -1.15 -18.86 2.22
C GLY A 49 -0.59 -19.47 0.92
N LEU A 50 -0.55 -18.71 -0.17
CA LEU A 50 0.05 -19.12 -1.44
C LEU A 50 1.58 -19.16 -1.38
N ILE A 51 2.17 -18.37 -0.48
CA ILE A 51 3.58 -18.38 -0.11
C ILE A 51 3.66 -18.88 1.32
N ALA A 52 4.26 -20.04 1.52
CA ALA A 52 4.30 -20.71 2.83
C ALA A 52 5.17 -19.98 3.85
N GLU A 53 6.25 -19.34 3.42
CA GLU A 53 7.18 -18.63 4.29
C GLU A 53 7.39 -17.18 3.82
N ASP A 54 7.16 -16.23 4.71
CA ASP A 54 7.39 -14.80 4.43
C ASP A 54 8.88 -14.44 4.51
N THR A 55 9.57 -14.50 3.38
CA THR A 55 10.99 -14.17 3.24
C THR A 55 11.25 -12.68 2.94
N LEU A 56 10.22 -11.89 2.60
CA LEU A 56 10.39 -10.49 2.22
C LEU A 56 10.91 -9.66 3.41
N LYS A 57 12.08 -9.06 3.24
CA LYS A 57 12.70 -8.19 4.24
C LYS A 57 11.96 -6.85 4.33
N GLY A 58 11.91 -6.29 5.55
CA GLY A 58 11.31 -5.00 5.81
C GLY A 58 9.78 -4.99 5.74
N SER A 59 9.24 -3.79 5.65
CA SER A 59 7.80 -3.49 5.61
C SER A 59 7.52 -2.70 4.34
N PRO A 60 7.10 -3.36 3.25
CA PRO A 60 6.87 -2.68 1.99
C PRO A 60 5.75 -1.65 2.09
N HIS A 61 5.91 -0.57 1.33
CA HIS A 61 4.85 0.43 1.17
C HIS A 61 3.67 -0.18 0.37
N ARG A 62 2.46 0.07 0.86
CA ARG A 62 1.20 -0.39 0.27
C ARG A 62 0.14 0.69 0.36
N SER A 63 -0.90 0.53 -0.43
CA SER A 63 -2.10 1.37 -0.35
C SER A 63 -3.38 0.53 -0.33
N ALA A 64 -4.43 1.12 0.24
CA ALA A 64 -5.80 0.64 0.15
C ALA A 64 -6.70 1.82 -0.18
N MET A 65 -7.70 1.62 -1.04
CA MET A 65 -8.59 2.70 -1.45
C MET A 65 -9.98 2.19 -1.79
N ASN A 66 -10.96 3.07 -1.65
CA ASN A 66 -12.33 2.86 -2.13
C ASN A 66 -13.01 4.22 -2.33
N THR A 67 -14.15 4.23 -3.02
CA THR A 67 -14.97 5.43 -3.21
C THR A 67 -16.35 5.21 -2.59
N ILE A 68 -16.70 6.04 -1.62
CA ILE A 68 -17.97 6.00 -0.87
C ILE A 68 -18.68 7.33 -1.07
N ASN A 69 -19.87 7.32 -1.65
CA ASN A 69 -20.64 8.56 -1.92
C ASN A 69 -19.81 9.63 -2.68
N ASN A 70 -19.07 9.22 -3.73
CA ASN A 70 -18.11 10.06 -4.45
C ASN A 70 -16.99 10.65 -3.55
N ASN A 71 -16.77 10.14 -2.36
CA ASN A 71 -15.63 10.44 -1.52
C ASN A 71 -14.56 9.37 -1.77
N HIS A 72 -13.46 9.76 -2.41
CA HIS A 72 -12.31 8.88 -2.57
C HIS A 72 -11.55 8.83 -1.26
N VAL A 73 -11.45 7.63 -0.69
CA VAL A 73 -10.68 7.33 0.52
C VAL A 73 -9.42 6.59 0.10
N HIS A 74 -8.27 7.14 0.47
CA HIS A 74 -6.96 6.57 0.14
C HIS A 74 -6.11 6.42 1.39
N ILE A 75 -5.59 5.23 1.62
CA ILE A 75 -4.74 4.89 2.77
C ILE A 75 -3.37 4.50 2.25
N GLU A 76 -2.32 5.10 2.80
CA GLU A 76 -0.92 4.73 2.54
C GLU A 76 -0.29 4.22 3.82
N TYR A 77 0.35 3.07 3.77
CA TYR A 77 0.93 2.40 4.92
C TYR A 77 2.12 1.52 4.57
N ASN A 78 2.93 1.20 5.55
CA ASN A 78 3.96 0.17 5.41
C ASN A 78 3.47 -1.11 6.11
N SER A 79 3.64 -2.26 5.44
CA SER A 79 3.09 -3.55 5.83
C SER A 79 4.12 -4.43 6.54
N PRO A 80 4.23 -4.38 7.88
CA PRO A 80 5.11 -5.27 8.63
C PRO A 80 4.60 -6.71 8.59
N GLY A 81 5.53 -7.67 8.63
CA GLY A 81 5.23 -9.11 8.73
C GLY A 81 5.27 -9.62 10.17
N VAL A 82 4.46 -10.61 10.49
CA VAL A 82 4.48 -11.30 11.80
C VAL A 82 5.80 -12.06 12.00
N LYS A 83 6.19 -12.86 11.03
CA LYS A 83 7.48 -13.61 11.02
C LYS A 83 7.79 -14.32 12.33
N GLY A 84 6.81 -15.01 12.91
CA GLY A 84 6.95 -15.76 14.15
C GLY A 84 7.17 -14.92 15.41
N ARG A 85 7.07 -13.59 15.32
CA ARG A 85 7.26 -12.69 16.47
C ARG A 85 5.97 -12.57 17.30
N THR A 86 6.13 -12.35 18.59
CA THR A 86 5.05 -11.86 19.44
C THR A 86 4.74 -10.43 19.06
N ILE A 87 3.54 -10.18 18.54
CA ILE A 87 3.13 -8.85 18.09
C ILE A 87 2.62 -8.03 19.27
N TRP A 88 1.50 -8.41 19.85
CA TRP A 88 0.83 -7.64 20.89
C TRP A 88 1.49 -7.81 22.25
N GLY A 89 1.94 -6.70 22.84
CA GLY A 89 2.74 -6.68 24.05
C GLY A 89 4.24 -7.04 23.84
N GLY A 90 4.61 -7.38 22.59
CA GLY A 90 6.00 -7.62 22.17
C GLY A 90 6.48 -6.52 21.23
N LEU A 91 6.33 -6.72 19.91
CA LEU A 91 6.73 -5.73 18.90
C LEU A 91 5.91 -4.42 19.03
N VAL A 92 4.61 -4.55 19.29
CA VAL A 92 3.71 -3.43 19.53
C VAL A 92 3.35 -3.41 21.00
N ALA A 93 3.81 -2.39 21.70
CA ALA A 93 3.55 -2.24 23.13
C ALA A 93 2.08 -1.90 23.40
N TYR A 94 1.50 -2.46 24.47
CA TYR A 94 0.19 -2.05 24.93
C TYR A 94 0.23 -0.64 25.53
N ASP A 95 -0.90 0.07 25.41
CA ASP A 95 -1.14 1.40 25.98
C ASP A 95 -0.13 2.46 25.48
N LYS A 96 0.45 2.25 24.30
CA LYS A 96 1.32 3.19 23.61
C LYS A 96 0.80 3.51 22.22
N VAL A 97 1.00 4.74 21.78
CA VAL A 97 0.68 5.15 20.41
C VAL A 97 1.55 4.37 19.44
N TRP A 98 0.91 3.82 18.42
CA TRP A 98 1.55 3.07 17.36
C TRP A 98 1.11 3.62 16.00
N VAL A 99 2.06 3.73 15.05
CA VAL A 99 1.81 4.20 13.68
C VAL A 99 0.85 3.31 12.88
N THR A 100 0.40 2.21 13.46
CA THR A 100 -0.48 1.21 12.83
C THR A 100 0.07 0.74 11.49
N GLY A 101 1.37 0.48 11.50
CA GLY A 101 2.20 0.14 10.36
C GLY A 101 3.67 0.08 10.75
N ALA A 102 4.55 0.63 9.90
CA ALA A 102 5.99 0.73 10.13
C ALA A 102 6.58 1.95 9.40
N HIS A 103 7.75 2.41 9.82
CA HIS A 103 8.49 3.53 9.24
C HIS A 103 7.74 4.86 9.34
N SER A 104 7.08 5.31 8.26
CA SER A 104 6.28 6.53 8.27
C SER A 104 4.93 6.30 8.92
N ALA A 105 4.32 7.34 9.47
CA ALA A 105 2.94 7.29 9.92
C ALA A 105 2.02 6.79 8.80
N THR A 106 1.13 5.87 9.13
CA THR A 106 0.04 5.50 8.21
C THR A 106 -0.82 6.72 7.96
N SER A 107 -1.14 7.01 6.71
CA SER A 107 -1.97 8.16 6.37
C SER A 107 -3.30 7.74 5.74
N VAL A 108 -4.34 8.48 6.06
CA VAL A 108 -5.67 8.34 5.48
C VAL A 108 -6.07 9.68 4.87
N GLN A 109 -6.44 9.66 3.59
CA GLN A 109 -6.93 10.83 2.86
C GLN A 109 -8.40 10.66 2.50
N PHE A 110 -9.20 11.67 2.81
CA PHE A 110 -10.59 11.80 2.41
C PHE A 110 -10.71 12.95 1.38
N SER A 111 -11.33 12.69 0.23
CA SER A 111 -11.56 13.72 -0.79
C SER A 111 -12.75 14.64 -0.47
N LYS A 112 -13.60 14.24 0.47
CA LYS A 112 -14.74 15.03 1.01
C LYS A 112 -14.74 14.93 2.53
N ASP A 113 -15.55 15.78 3.17
CA ASP A 113 -15.78 15.73 4.59
C ASP A 113 -16.40 14.38 5.00
N VAL A 114 -16.02 13.89 6.17
CA VAL A 114 -16.60 12.67 6.76
C VAL A 114 -17.05 12.95 8.20
N GLU A 115 -17.93 12.11 8.71
CA GLU A 115 -18.28 12.06 10.12
C GLU A 115 -17.72 10.79 10.74
N ILE A 116 -17.02 10.91 11.84
CA ILE A 116 -16.47 9.80 12.62
C ILE A 116 -16.90 10.00 14.07
N ASN A 117 -17.66 9.06 14.61
CA ASN A 117 -18.17 9.10 15.99
C ASN A 117 -18.82 10.46 16.36
N GLY A 118 -19.65 10.99 15.46
CA GLY A 118 -20.32 12.28 15.62
C GLY A 118 -19.44 13.52 15.42
N THR A 119 -18.14 13.34 15.13
CA THR A 119 -17.22 14.44 14.86
C THR A 119 -17.04 14.63 13.35
N LYS A 120 -17.31 15.86 12.89
CA LYS A 120 -17.04 16.20 11.48
C LYS A 120 -15.55 16.39 11.25
N ILE A 121 -15.00 15.64 10.32
CA ILE A 121 -13.60 15.69 9.86
C ILE A 121 -13.60 16.28 8.44
N PRO A 122 -12.95 17.42 8.21
CA PRO A 122 -12.85 18.01 6.87
C PRO A 122 -12.15 17.09 5.86
N ALA A 123 -12.41 17.31 4.58
CA ALA A 123 -11.59 16.73 3.53
C ALA A 123 -10.10 17.04 3.76
N GLY A 124 -9.23 16.04 3.62
CA GLY A 124 -7.81 16.21 3.92
C GLY A 124 -7.07 14.90 4.08
N LYS A 125 -5.78 15.00 4.39
CA LYS A 125 -4.90 13.86 4.71
C LYS A 125 -4.52 13.92 6.19
N TYR A 126 -4.59 12.80 6.87
CA TYR A 126 -4.42 12.66 8.31
C TYR A 126 -3.56 11.45 8.64
N ALA A 127 -2.83 11.47 9.74
CA ALA A 127 -2.22 10.29 10.29
C ALA A 127 -3.29 9.39 10.92
N PHE A 128 -3.12 8.09 10.78
CA PHE A 128 -3.92 7.08 11.45
C PHE A 128 -3.05 6.34 12.46
N PHE A 129 -3.28 6.61 13.73
CA PHE A 129 -2.61 5.93 14.83
C PHE A 129 -3.57 5.02 15.58
N THR A 130 -3.03 4.06 16.30
CA THR A 130 -3.79 3.29 17.27
C THR A 130 -3.06 3.22 18.60
N ILE A 131 -3.80 3.04 19.69
CA ILE A 131 -3.28 2.73 21.00
C ILE A 131 -3.85 1.37 21.38
N PRO A 132 -3.12 0.28 21.11
CA PRO A 132 -3.57 -1.07 21.42
C PRO A 132 -3.64 -1.31 22.91
N GLY A 133 -4.78 -1.71 23.41
CA GLY A 133 -4.97 -2.22 24.76
C GLY A 133 -5.27 -3.71 24.73
N LYS A 134 -5.31 -4.36 25.88
CA LYS A 134 -5.61 -5.80 25.99
C LYS A 134 -7.08 -6.11 25.65
N GLU A 135 -7.99 -5.24 26.05
CA GLU A 135 -9.43 -5.44 25.89
C GLU A 135 -10.03 -4.51 24.84
N LYS A 136 -9.51 -3.30 24.74
CA LYS A 136 -9.97 -2.30 23.78
C LYS A 136 -8.79 -1.53 23.19
N TRP A 137 -8.96 -1.02 22.00
CA TRP A 137 -8.02 -0.15 21.30
C TRP A 137 -8.61 1.22 21.11
N THR A 138 -7.79 2.27 21.14
CA THR A 138 -8.20 3.61 20.72
C THR A 138 -7.65 3.86 19.32
N LEU A 139 -8.54 4.15 18.37
CA LEU A 139 -8.19 4.55 17.00
C LEU A 139 -8.19 6.07 16.93
N VAL A 140 -7.17 6.65 16.29
CA VAL A 140 -6.90 8.09 16.31
C VAL A 140 -6.67 8.60 14.90
N LEU A 141 -7.35 9.71 14.53
CA LEU A 141 -6.92 10.55 13.41
C LEU A 141 -6.24 11.80 13.94
N ASN A 142 -5.02 12.03 13.47
CA ASN A 142 -4.18 13.16 13.90
C ASN A 142 -3.78 14.01 12.69
N LYS A 143 -3.60 15.32 12.89
CA LYS A 143 -3.26 16.25 11.81
C LYS A 143 -1.87 16.04 11.23
N ASN A 144 -0.92 15.61 12.06
CA ASN A 144 0.48 15.46 11.66
C ASN A 144 0.73 14.08 11.03
N TYR A 145 0.55 13.97 9.70
CA TYR A 145 0.79 12.73 8.95
C TYR A 145 2.21 12.64 8.39
N GLU A 146 2.96 13.74 8.36
CA GLU A 146 4.33 13.78 7.83
C GLU A 146 5.35 13.55 8.95
N GLN A 147 5.36 12.32 9.51
CA GLN A 147 6.30 11.99 10.58
C GLN A 147 6.81 10.55 10.44
N HIS A 148 8.01 10.34 11.00
CA HIS A 148 8.60 9.02 11.16
C HIS A 148 8.09 8.38 12.44
N LEU A 149 7.53 7.19 12.34
CA LEU A 149 6.92 6.50 13.50
C LEU A 149 5.97 7.44 14.27
N THR A 150 6.17 7.58 15.55
CA THR A 150 5.42 8.45 16.46
C THR A 150 6.32 9.54 17.07
N ASP A 151 7.43 9.86 16.39
CA ASP A 151 8.48 10.73 16.93
C ASP A 151 7.95 12.15 17.22
N ASP A 152 7.06 12.64 16.36
CA ASP A 152 6.44 13.96 16.48
C ASP A 152 4.95 13.89 16.83
N TYR A 153 4.50 12.76 17.42
CA TYR A 153 3.11 12.62 17.82
C TYR A 153 2.76 13.62 18.92
N ASN A 154 1.69 14.37 18.70
CA ASN A 154 1.14 15.31 19.66
C ASN A 154 -0.36 15.06 19.81
N GLU A 155 -0.79 14.66 21.00
CA GLU A 155 -2.20 14.39 21.32
C GLU A 155 -3.11 15.63 21.12
N ALA A 156 -2.57 16.84 21.25
CA ALA A 156 -3.33 18.08 21.01
C ALA A 156 -3.74 18.26 19.53
N GLU A 157 -3.14 17.49 18.62
CA GLU A 157 -3.45 17.47 17.20
C GLU A 157 -4.42 16.35 16.80
N ASP A 158 -4.88 15.56 17.77
CA ASP A 158 -5.90 14.55 17.52
C ASP A 158 -7.24 15.22 17.18
N LEU A 159 -7.81 14.81 16.05
CA LEU A 159 -9.13 15.28 15.60
C LEU A 159 -10.25 14.46 16.20
N VAL A 160 -10.02 13.15 16.32
CA VAL A 160 -10.97 12.21 16.89
C VAL A 160 -10.25 11.01 17.47
N ARG A 161 -10.77 10.50 18.56
CA ARG A 161 -10.39 9.26 19.22
C ARG A 161 -11.60 8.36 19.35
N VAL A 162 -11.50 7.13 18.90
CA VAL A 162 -12.61 6.16 18.93
C VAL A 162 -12.14 4.88 19.60
N ASP A 163 -12.78 4.53 20.70
CA ASP A 163 -12.53 3.25 21.37
C ASP A 163 -13.29 2.13 20.65
N VAL A 164 -12.57 1.07 20.32
CA VAL A 164 -13.11 -0.13 19.68
C VAL A 164 -12.63 -1.39 20.38
N VAL A 165 -13.42 -2.44 20.32
CA VAL A 165 -13.02 -3.77 20.79
C VAL A 165 -12.44 -4.53 19.61
N PRO A 166 -11.16 -4.98 19.66
CA PRO A 166 -10.59 -5.77 18.60
C PRO A 166 -11.31 -7.12 18.48
N THR A 167 -11.55 -7.57 17.27
CA THR A 167 -12.17 -8.86 16.99
C THR A 167 -11.15 -9.87 16.54
N GLN A 168 -11.42 -11.17 16.78
CA GLN A 168 -10.60 -12.25 16.29
C GLN A 168 -10.74 -12.38 14.79
N HIS A 169 -9.63 -12.64 14.12
CA HIS A 169 -9.52 -12.81 12.68
C HIS A 169 -8.58 -13.99 12.38
N ASP A 170 -8.72 -14.58 11.19
CA ASP A 170 -7.75 -15.55 10.70
C ASP A 170 -6.36 -14.91 10.59
N MET A 171 -5.32 -15.74 10.70
CA MET A 171 -3.93 -15.26 10.68
C MET A 171 -3.64 -14.43 9.42
N VAL A 172 -3.28 -13.16 9.63
CA VAL A 172 -2.80 -12.24 8.60
C VAL A 172 -1.32 -11.99 8.83
N GLN A 173 -0.47 -12.58 8.00
CA GLN A 173 0.98 -12.53 8.15
C GLN A 173 1.57 -11.15 7.89
N ARG A 174 1.00 -10.41 6.95
CA ARG A 174 1.38 -9.04 6.58
C ARG A 174 0.22 -8.10 6.86
N LEU A 175 0.46 -7.07 7.67
CA LEU A 175 -0.55 -6.06 7.99
C LEU A 175 -1.24 -5.55 6.72
N THR A 176 -2.58 -5.51 6.75
CA THR A 176 -3.39 -5.00 5.64
C THR A 176 -4.42 -3.99 6.11
N TYR A 177 -4.73 -3.06 5.21
CA TYR A 177 -5.85 -2.15 5.32
C TYR A 177 -6.89 -2.45 4.25
N HIS A 178 -8.16 -2.24 4.60
CA HIS A 178 -9.28 -2.24 3.68
C HIS A 178 -10.19 -1.04 3.97
N VAL A 179 -10.86 -0.55 2.93
CA VAL A 179 -11.97 0.40 3.07
C VAL A 179 -13.22 -0.34 2.61
N ASN A 180 -14.01 -0.81 3.57
CA ASN A 180 -15.19 -1.61 3.32
C ASN A 180 -16.43 -0.72 3.25
N LYS A 181 -17.14 -0.76 2.15
CA LYS A 181 -18.45 -0.09 2.03
C LYS A 181 -19.48 -0.88 2.85
N ILE A 182 -20.23 -0.18 3.71
CA ILE A 182 -21.35 -0.74 4.48
C ILE A 182 -22.67 -0.43 3.77
N ASP A 183 -22.86 0.85 3.40
CA ASP A 183 -23.98 1.31 2.59
C ASP A 183 -23.56 2.44 1.65
N ASP A 184 -24.47 3.21 1.07
CA ASP A 184 -24.13 4.24 0.10
C ASP A 184 -23.32 5.39 0.67
N THR A 185 -23.43 5.66 1.95
CA THR A 185 -22.76 6.77 2.64
C THR A 185 -21.82 6.30 3.74
N LYS A 186 -21.97 5.08 4.25
CA LYS A 186 -21.22 4.55 5.38
C LYS A 186 -20.19 3.53 4.94
N ALA A 187 -19.05 3.58 5.58
CA ALA A 187 -17.96 2.64 5.37
C ALA A 187 -17.13 2.49 6.66
N GLU A 188 -16.15 1.62 6.60
CA GLU A 188 -15.19 1.42 7.67
C GLU A 188 -13.78 1.27 7.12
N ILE A 189 -12.81 1.80 7.84
CA ILE A 189 -11.40 1.51 7.64
C ILE A 189 -11.08 0.31 8.52
N VAL A 190 -10.69 -0.79 7.91
CA VAL A 190 -10.38 -2.06 8.59
C VAL A 190 -8.88 -2.30 8.56
N VAL A 191 -8.32 -2.67 9.69
CA VAL A 191 -6.93 -3.08 9.86
C VAL A 191 -6.89 -4.52 10.34
N ASN A 192 -6.19 -5.37 9.59
CA ASN A 192 -5.97 -6.77 9.95
C ASN A 192 -4.48 -7.05 10.12
N TRP A 193 -4.10 -7.63 11.24
CA TRP A 193 -2.74 -8.11 11.44
C TRP A 193 -2.69 -9.17 12.54
N GLU A 194 -1.84 -10.16 12.35
CA GLU A 194 -1.76 -11.35 13.21
C GLU A 194 -3.15 -12.02 13.27
N LYS A 195 -3.78 -12.07 14.40
CA LYS A 195 -5.15 -12.64 14.58
C LYS A 195 -6.17 -11.61 15.00
N LEU A 196 -5.85 -10.32 14.91
CA LEU A 196 -6.74 -9.25 15.33
C LEU A 196 -7.15 -8.36 14.17
N GLN A 197 -8.40 -7.93 14.25
CA GLN A 197 -9.00 -6.92 13.39
C GLN A 197 -9.53 -5.79 14.25
N VAL A 198 -9.32 -4.56 13.79
CA VAL A 198 -10.00 -3.36 14.28
C VAL A 198 -10.62 -2.61 13.11
N ALA A 199 -11.73 -1.92 13.35
CA ALA A 199 -12.43 -1.17 12.33
C ALA A 199 -12.79 0.22 12.84
N LEU A 200 -12.57 1.26 12.02
CA LEU A 200 -13.00 2.63 12.25
C LEU A 200 -14.16 2.94 11.31
N PRO A 201 -15.42 2.96 11.81
CA PRO A 201 -16.57 3.35 11.02
C PRO A 201 -16.57 4.85 10.75
N PHE A 202 -17.03 5.24 9.56
CA PHE A 202 -17.23 6.63 9.15
C PHE A 202 -18.40 6.76 8.19
N ALA A 203 -18.96 7.97 8.10
CA ALA A 203 -19.94 8.36 7.10
C ALA A 203 -19.37 9.44 6.17
N SER A 204 -19.56 9.30 4.87
CA SER A 204 -19.23 10.34 3.88
C SER A 204 -20.35 11.38 3.84
N LEU A 205 -20.00 12.65 3.96
CA LEU A 205 -20.93 13.78 3.95
C LEU A 205 -21.13 14.36 2.56
#